data_2cebaa77c54b5e91ae2c6eda77e2d444
#
_entry.id   2cebaa77c54b5e91ae2c6eda77e2d444
#
_cell.length_a   1.000
_cell.length_b   1.000
_cell.length_c   1.000
_cell.angle_alpha   90.00
_cell.angle_beta   90.00
_cell.angle_gamma   90.00
#
_symmetry.space_group_name_H-M   'P 1'
#
loop_
_entity.id
_entity.type
_entity.pdbx_description
1 polymer ?
#
loop_
_entity_poly.entity_id
_entity_poly.type
_entity_poly.pdbx_seq_one_letter_code
_entity_poly.pdbx_strand_id
1 'polypeptide(L)'
;EIPLRLVGSEMCIRDRLERLFHDDYENLKGRRLRLTRVRVPGKELSFAHVFTPNDRSIYENLALHIGVHEGEDHRGDAIGMVRVTPWEAIVVAADVAVKAAHVEVGFMDRFCGTLILTGGFTEVMTAVEEVVRFFHETLKFDVCEIHRS
;
A
#
# COMPACT_ATOMS: atom_id res chain seq x y z
N GLU A 1 -21.28 12.77 -24.56
CA GLU A 1 -20.17 13.66 -24.96
C GLU A 1 -19.08 13.67 -23.88
N ILE A 2 -17.90 13.17 -24.21
CA ILE A 2 -16.75 13.17 -23.32
C ILE A 2 -16.25 14.61 -23.21
N PRO A 3 -16.06 15.18 -22.01
CA PRO A 3 -15.58 16.56 -21.88
C PRO A 3 -14.26 16.76 -22.62
N LEU A 4 -14.17 17.79 -23.43
CA LEU A 4 -12.98 18.14 -24.27
C LEU A 4 -11.66 18.16 -23.49
N ARG A 5 -11.71 18.35 -22.17
CA ARG A 5 -10.55 18.39 -21.27
C ARG A 5 -9.96 17.01 -20.98
N LEU A 6 -10.76 15.95 -21.00
CA LEU A 6 -10.33 14.55 -20.88
C LEU A 6 -9.77 14.03 -22.21
N VAL A 7 -10.40 14.40 -23.32
CA VAL A 7 -9.96 14.02 -24.67
C VAL A 7 -8.55 14.57 -24.98
N GLY A 8 -8.23 15.79 -24.56
CA GLY A 8 -6.90 16.36 -24.74
C GLY A 8 -5.79 15.68 -23.95
N SER A 9 -6.07 15.23 -22.73
CA SER A 9 -5.09 14.52 -21.89
C SER A 9 -4.88 13.09 -22.34
N GLU A 10 -5.94 12.39 -22.74
CA GLU A 10 -5.86 11.03 -23.27
C GLU A 10 -5.19 10.97 -24.64
N MET A 11 -5.46 11.91 -25.53
CA MET A 11 -4.76 12.03 -26.80
C MET A 11 -3.26 12.27 -26.61
N CYS A 12 -2.86 13.12 -25.66
CA CYS A 12 -1.44 13.34 -25.37
C CYS A 12 -0.72 12.10 -24.83
N ILE A 13 -1.42 11.25 -24.08
CA ILE A 13 -0.87 9.99 -23.56
C ILE A 13 -0.80 8.94 -24.67
N ARG A 14 -1.84 8.83 -25.48
CA ARG A 14 -1.92 7.89 -26.59
C ARG A 14 -0.89 8.21 -27.69
N ASP A 15 -0.77 9.46 -28.10
CA ASP A 15 0.25 9.90 -29.05
C ASP A 15 1.68 9.64 -28.55
N ARG A 16 1.93 9.78 -27.26
CA ARG A 16 3.25 9.50 -26.68
C ARG A 16 3.55 8.02 -26.64
N LEU A 17 2.57 7.18 -26.35
CA LEU A 17 2.71 5.73 -26.37
C LEU A 17 2.90 5.21 -27.79
N GLU A 18 2.12 5.72 -28.76
CA GLU A 18 2.26 5.35 -30.18
C GLU A 18 3.64 5.75 -30.72
N ARG A 19 4.17 6.91 -30.35
CA ARG A 19 5.52 7.34 -30.73
C ARG A 19 6.63 6.50 -30.08
N LEU A 20 6.41 5.98 -28.88
CA LEU A 20 7.35 5.06 -28.20
C LEU A 20 7.36 3.67 -28.84
N PHE A 21 6.24 3.22 -29.39
CA PHE A 21 6.10 1.90 -29.99
C PHE A 21 6.36 1.87 -31.51
N HIS A 22 6.40 3.04 -32.18
CA HIS A 22 6.57 3.13 -33.63
C HIS A 22 7.92 3.73 -34.06
N ASP A 23 9.04 3.27 -33.50
CA ASP A 23 10.43 3.55 -33.96
C ASP A 23 10.89 5.03 -34.03
N ASP A 24 10.13 5.96 -33.49
CA ASP A 24 10.53 7.38 -33.41
C ASP A 24 11.53 7.68 -32.26
N TYR A 25 12.23 6.64 -31.77
CA TYR A 25 13.19 6.77 -30.68
C TYR A 25 14.34 7.72 -31.02
N GLU A 26 14.76 7.76 -32.28
CA GLU A 26 15.82 8.66 -32.74
C GLU A 26 15.43 10.15 -32.68
N ASN A 27 14.15 10.46 -32.91
CA ASN A 27 13.63 11.85 -32.84
C ASN A 27 13.39 12.32 -31.38
N LEU A 28 13.41 11.38 -30.43
CA LEU A 28 13.22 11.67 -28.99
C LEU A 28 14.55 11.77 -28.24
N LYS A 29 15.67 11.46 -28.91
CA LYS A 29 17.03 11.53 -28.36
C LYS A 29 17.37 12.98 -27.97
N GLY A 30 17.58 13.23 -26.70
CA GLY A 30 17.90 14.56 -26.16
C GLY A 30 16.70 15.35 -25.60
N ARG A 31 15.47 14.85 -25.70
CA ARG A 31 14.32 15.45 -25.06
C ARG A 31 14.08 14.79 -23.69
N ARG A 32 13.77 15.61 -22.67
CA ARG A 32 13.32 15.09 -21.37
C ARG A 32 11.97 14.38 -21.56
N LEU A 33 12.01 13.07 -21.81
CA LEU A 33 10.84 12.22 -21.73
C LEU A 33 10.45 12.09 -20.24
N ARG A 34 9.36 12.74 -19.86
CA ARG A 34 8.66 12.35 -18.66
C ARG A 34 7.96 11.02 -18.96
N LEU A 35 8.60 9.92 -18.61
CA LEU A 35 7.93 8.64 -18.49
C LEU A 35 6.90 8.76 -17.38
N THR A 36 5.69 9.16 -17.77
CA THR A 36 4.55 8.96 -16.89
C THR A 36 4.31 7.45 -16.89
N ARG A 37 4.69 6.75 -15.83
CA ARG A 37 4.22 5.39 -15.62
C ARG A 37 2.71 5.45 -15.72
N VAL A 38 2.14 4.87 -16.77
CA VAL A 38 0.72 4.56 -16.79
C VAL A 38 0.55 3.40 -15.81
N ARG A 39 0.33 3.72 -14.54
CA ARG A 39 -0.12 2.72 -13.59
C ARG A 39 -1.49 2.29 -14.05
N VAL A 40 -1.65 1.00 -14.29
CA VAL A 40 -3.00 0.43 -14.37
C VAL A 40 -3.59 0.69 -12.99
N PRO A 41 -4.61 1.56 -12.86
CA PRO A 41 -5.15 1.86 -11.55
C PRO A 41 -5.63 0.58 -10.89
N GLY A 42 -5.17 0.28 -9.70
CA GLY A 42 -5.82 -0.67 -8.84
C GLY A 42 -5.06 -1.91 -8.39
N LYS A 43 -3.77 -2.05 -8.63
CA LYS A 43 -3.00 -3.19 -8.06
C LYS A 43 -1.70 -2.71 -7.43
N GLU A 44 -1.80 -2.02 -6.31
CA GLU A 44 -0.62 -1.56 -5.60
C GLU A 44 -0.73 -1.71 -4.07
N LEU A 45 0.37 -2.10 -3.45
CA LEU A 45 0.61 -1.94 -2.03
C LEU A 45 1.50 -0.70 -1.89
N SER A 46 0.88 0.43 -1.54
CA SER A 46 1.48 1.75 -1.66
C SER A 46 2.18 2.25 -0.39
N PHE A 47 1.94 1.59 0.73
CA PHE A 47 2.52 1.94 2.02
C PHE A 47 2.73 0.68 2.87
N ALA A 48 3.93 0.54 3.45
CA ALA A 48 4.27 -0.47 4.42
C ALA A 48 5.28 0.10 5.41
N HIS A 49 4.90 0.23 6.68
CA HIS A 49 5.75 0.79 7.72
C HIS A 49 5.57 0.06 9.04
N VAL A 50 6.67 -0.24 9.72
CA VAL A 50 6.69 -0.84 11.05
C VAL A 50 7.45 0.06 12.00
N PHE A 51 6.84 0.38 13.13
CA PHE A 51 7.45 1.24 14.14
C PHE A 51 6.91 0.93 15.53
N THR A 52 7.65 1.35 16.55
CA THR A 52 7.20 1.25 17.95
C THR A 52 7.01 2.65 18.50
N PRO A 53 5.76 3.09 18.73
CA PRO A 53 5.49 4.40 19.31
C PRO A 53 6.05 4.54 20.73
N ASN A 54 6.68 5.67 21.00
CA ASN A 54 7.15 6.00 22.34
C ASN A 54 6.09 6.73 23.18
N ASP A 55 5.05 7.28 22.53
CA ASP A 55 3.99 8.06 23.17
C ASP A 55 2.68 7.27 23.20
N ARG A 56 2.12 7.14 24.41
CA ARG A 56 0.83 6.50 24.65
C ARG A 56 -0.31 7.12 23.83
N SER A 57 -0.25 8.43 23.61
CA SER A 57 -1.29 9.15 22.88
C SER A 57 -1.48 8.63 21.44
N ILE A 58 -0.46 8.03 20.85
CA ILE A 58 -0.54 7.45 19.50
C ILE A 58 -1.48 6.26 19.51
N TYR A 59 -1.35 5.35 20.47
CA TYR A 59 -2.23 4.18 20.60
C TYR A 59 -3.67 4.58 20.87
N GLU A 60 -3.87 5.58 21.73
CA GLU A 60 -5.20 6.10 22.07
C GLU A 60 -5.88 6.77 20.86
N ASN A 61 -5.13 7.57 20.09
CA ASN A 61 -5.64 8.24 18.90
C ASN A 61 -5.90 7.29 17.72
N LEU A 62 -5.19 6.17 17.65
CA LEU A 62 -5.46 5.13 16.66
C LEU A 62 -6.66 4.26 17.02
N ALA A 63 -7.25 4.49 18.19
CA ALA A 63 -8.41 3.73 18.69
C ALA A 63 -8.20 2.20 18.73
N LEU A 64 -6.98 1.76 19.01
CA LEU A 64 -6.61 0.33 19.07
C LEU A 64 -7.27 -0.42 20.24
N HIS A 65 -7.85 0.31 21.18
CA HIS A 65 -8.53 -0.22 22.36
C HIS A 65 -10.07 -0.23 22.24
N ILE A 66 -10.62 -0.02 21.04
CA ILE A 66 -12.07 0.01 20.80
C ILE A 66 -12.55 -1.33 20.24
N GLY A 67 -13.76 -1.72 20.56
CA GLY A 67 -14.39 -2.94 20.05
C GLY A 67 -13.87 -4.18 20.75
N VAL A 68 -13.40 -5.16 19.99
CA VAL A 68 -12.88 -6.43 20.53
C VAL A 68 -11.60 -6.25 21.36
N HIS A 69 -10.93 -5.12 21.23
CA HIS A 69 -9.70 -4.75 21.94
C HIS A 69 -9.96 -3.82 23.12
N GLU A 70 -11.21 -3.67 23.56
CA GLU A 70 -11.55 -2.79 24.67
C GLU A 70 -10.86 -3.24 25.95
N GLY A 71 -10.06 -2.34 26.52
CA GLY A 71 -9.32 -2.56 27.76
C GLY A 71 -7.94 -3.22 27.59
N GLU A 72 -7.51 -3.55 26.39
CA GLU A 72 -6.15 -4.03 26.14
C GLU A 72 -5.13 -2.88 26.20
N ASP A 73 -3.97 -3.17 26.80
CA ASP A 73 -2.87 -2.21 26.91
C ASP A 73 -1.79 -2.54 25.87
N HIS A 74 -1.77 -1.80 24.76
CA HIS A 74 -0.81 -1.97 23.67
C HIS A 74 0.52 -1.24 23.89
N ARG A 75 0.79 -0.75 25.12
CA ARG A 75 2.05 -0.05 25.40
C ARG A 75 3.27 -0.94 25.16
N GLY A 76 4.15 -0.45 24.29
CA GLY A 76 5.37 -1.16 23.90
C GLY A 76 5.19 -2.11 22.72
N ASP A 77 3.98 -2.27 22.22
CA ASP A 77 3.72 -3.01 21.00
C ASP A 77 4.21 -2.23 19.78
N ALA A 78 4.72 -2.95 18.80
CA ALA A 78 4.97 -2.38 17.50
C ALA A 78 3.66 -2.23 16.73
N ILE A 79 3.62 -1.24 15.87
CA ILE A 79 2.53 -0.96 14.95
C ILE A 79 3.03 -1.22 13.53
N GLY A 80 2.33 -2.08 12.79
CA GLY A 80 2.51 -2.29 11.37
C GLY A 80 1.38 -1.64 10.60
N MET A 81 1.71 -0.75 9.68
CA MET A 81 0.72 -0.10 8.82
C MET A 81 0.91 -0.52 7.38
N VAL A 82 -0.18 -0.93 6.73
CA VAL A 82 -0.19 -1.33 5.32
C VAL A 82 -1.35 -0.65 4.61
N ARG A 83 -1.12 -0.20 3.38
CA ARG A 83 -2.17 0.34 2.51
C ARG A 83 -2.15 -0.29 1.13
N VAL A 84 -3.32 -0.71 0.67
CA VAL A 84 -3.49 -1.39 -0.63
C VAL A 84 -4.57 -0.76 -1.48
N THR A 85 -4.44 -0.93 -2.78
CA THR A 85 -5.46 -0.63 -3.79
C THR A 85 -5.55 -1.82 -4.76
N PRO A 86 -6.72 -2.40 -5.06
CA PRO A 86 -8.07 -2.01 -4.59
C PRO A 86 -8.24 -2.26 -3.09
N TRP A 87 -9.08 -1.46 -2.47
CA TRP A 87 -9.22 -1.40 -1.01
C TRP A 87 -9.71 -2.70 -0.38
N GLU A 88 -10.53 -3.45 -1.08
CA GLU A 88 -11.06 -4.75 -0.64
C GLU A 88 -9.95 -5.78 -0.41
N ALA A 89 -8.82 -5.63 -1.09
CA ALA A 89 -7.66 -6.51 -0.93
C ALA A 89 -7.05 -6.44 0.49
N ILE A 90 -7.42 -5.42 1.27
CA ILE A 90 -6.95 -5.30 2.66
C ILE A 90 -7.41 -6.46 3.55
N VAL A 91 -8.55 -7.06 3.25
CA VAL A 91 -9.05 -8.24 3.98
C VAL A 91 -8.11 -9.43 3.76
N VAL A 92 -7.60 -9.58 2.54
CA VAL A 92 -6.61 -10.61 2.21
C VAL A 92 -5.28 -10.32 2.92
N ALA A 93 -4.87 -9.05 2.97
CA ALA A 93 -3.66 -8.65 3.70
C ALA A 93 -3.76 -9.00 5.19
N ALA A 94 -4.91 -8.74 5.83
CA ALA A 94 -5.15 -9.10 7.21
C ALA A 94 -5.09 -10.62 7.43
N ASP A 95 -5.73 -11.41 6.58
CA ASP A 95 -5.71 -12.87 6.66
C ASP A 95 -4.29 -13.44 6.53
N VAL A 96 -3.51 -12.94 5.57
CA VAL A 96 -2.10 -13.33 5.40
C VAL A 96 -1.27 -12.97 6.62
N ALA A 97 -1.44 -11.75 7.15
CA ALA A 97 -0.69 -11.26 8.31
C ALA A 97 -0.89 -12.14 9.56
N VAL A 98 -2.13 -12.43 9.92
CA VAL A 98 -2.44 -13.22 11.14
C VAL A 98 -2.08 -14.71 11.00
N LYS A 99 -1.93 -15.20 9.78
CA LYS A 99 -1.43 -16.56 9.53
C LYS A 99 0.10 -16.64 9.56
N ALA A 100 0.78 -15.54 9.23
CA ALA A 100 2.23 -15.51 9.15
C ALA A 100 2.92 -15.37 10.51
N ALA A 101 2.33 -14.63 11.44
CA ALA A 101 2.92 -14.34 12.75
C ALA A 101 1.84 -14.09 13.80
N HIS A 102 2.26 -14.10 15.06
CA HIS A 102 1.37 -13.81 16.20
C HIS A 102 1.17 -12.30 16.33
N VAL A 103 0.26 -11.77 15.51
CA VAL A 103 -0.12 -10.36 15.47
C VAL A 103 -1.63 -10.21 15.59
N GLU A 104 -2.05 -9.05 16.07
CA GLU A 104 -3.45 -8.69 16.16
C GLU A 104 -3.80 -7.63 15.13
N VAL A 105 -5.05 -7.67 14.64
CA VAL A 105 -5.59 -6.65 13.76
C VAL A 105 -6.16 -5.53 14.63
N GLY A 106 -5.39 -4.47 14.81
CA GLY A 106 -5.82 -3.31 15.58
C GLY A 106 -6.89 -2.49 14.84
N PHE A 107 -6.75 -2.34 13.54
CA PHE A 107 -7.70 -1.60 12.71
C PHE A 107 -7.66 -2.08 11.26
N MET A 108 -8.81 -2.19 10.65
CA MET A 108 -8.92 -2.52 9.23
C MET A 108 -10.03 -1.69 8.58
N ASP A 109 -9.67 -0.93 7.55
CA ASP A 109 -10.62 -0.13 6.78
C ASP A 109 -10.67 -0.58 5.32
N ARG A 110 -11.76 -1.25 4.98
CA ARG A 110 -12.02 -1.73 3.62
C ARG A 110 -12.41 -0.62 2.63
N PHE A 111 -12.69 0.58 3.09
CA PHE A 111 -13.06 1.71 2.22
C PHE A 111 -11.86 2.56 1.80
N CYS A 112 -10.79 2.55 2.60
CA CYS A 112 -9.54 3.23 2.30
C CYS A 112 -8.37 2.28 2.06
N GLY A 113 -8.56 0.97 2.30
CA GLY A 113 -7.54 -0.05 2.12
C GLY A 113 -6.39 0.04 3.12
N THR A 114 -6.69 0.42 4.37
CA THR A 114 -5.71 0.57 5.43
C THR A 114 -5.83 -0.57 6.43
N LEU A 115 -4.69 -1.16 6.82
CA LEU A 115 -4.56 -2.17 7.85
C LEU A 115 -3.57 -1.68 8.90
N ILE A 116 -3.92 -1.80 10.17
CA ILE A 116 -3.03 -1.59 11.30
C ILE A 116 -2.93 -2.91 12.08
N LEU A 117 -1.71 -3.41 12.22
CA LEU A 117 -1.35 -4.59 12.99
C LEU A 117 -0.67 -4.15 14.28
N THR A 118 -0.87 -4.92 15.34
CA THR A 118 -0.21 -4.72 16.64
C THR A 118 0.41 -6.03 17.14
N GLY A 119 1.48 -5.90 17.91
CA GLY A 119 2.19 -7.03 18.49
C GLY A 119 3.67 -6.75 18.74
N GLY A 120 4.46 -7.79 19.00
CA GLY A 120 5.90 -7.67 19.11
C GLY A 120 6.54 -7.18 17.80
N PHE A 121 7.61 -6.39 17.89
CA PHE A 121 8.25 -5.80 16.70
C PHE A 121 8.64 -6.85 15.64
N THR A 122 9.24 -7.96 16.08
CA THR A 122 9.64 -9.04 15.17
C THR A 122 8.43 -9.72 14.51
N GLU A 123 7.36 -9.92 15.28
CA GLU A 123 6.12 -10.53 14.80
C GLU A 123 5.43 -9.64 13.75
N VAL A 124 5.30 -8.35 14.06
CA VAL A 124 4.70 -7.38 13.15
C VAL A 124 5.54 -7.22 11.88
N MET A 125 6.88 -7.21 12.01
CA MET A 125 7.77 -7.14 10.87
C MET A 125 7.62 -8.36 9.96
N THR A 126 7.62 -9.57 10.53
CA THR A 126 7.40 -10.82 9.79
C THR A 126 6.04 -10.83 9.09
N ALA A 127 4.99 -10.39 9.77
CA ALA A 127 3.64 -10.31 9.20
C ALA A 127 3.60 -9.36 7.98
N VAL A 128 4.19 -8.18 8.11
CA VAL A 128 4.22 -7.18 7.02
C VAL A 128 5.07 -7.67 5.84
N GLU A 129 6.23 -8.29 6.09
CA GLU A 129 7.06 -8.89 5.05
C GLU A 129 6.31 -9.96 4.27
N GLU A 130 5.58 -10.84 4.95
CA GLU A 130 4.79 -11.88 4.32
C GLU A 130 3.64 -11.31 3.48
N VAL A 131 2.95 -10.28 3.98
CA VAL A 131 1.92 -9.57 3.21
C VAL A 131 2.51 -8.99 1.93
N VAL A 132 3.61 -8.26 2.02
CA VAL A 132 4.28 -7.65 0.85
C VAL A 132 4.70 -8.73 -0.14
N ARG A 133 5.31 -9.81 0.33
CA ARG A 133 5.72 -10.93 -0.51
C ARG A 133 4.54 -11.59 -1.22
N PHE A 134 3.47 -11.91 -0.50
CA PHE A 134 2.27 -12.55 -1.05
C PHE A 134 1.60 -11.66 -2.12
N PHE A 135 1.48 -10.37 -1.85
CA PHE A 135 0.91 -9.41 -2.79
C PHE A 135 1.77 -9.29 -4.06
N HIS A 136 3.09 -9.27 -3.92
CA HIS A 136 4.00 -9.20 -5.06
C HIS A 136 4.02 -10.50 -5.87
N GLU A 137 4.31 -11.63 -5.21
CA GLU A 137 4.58 -12.90 -5.88
C GLU A 137 3.30 -13.61 -6.35
N THR A 138 2.25 -13.61 -5.53
CA THR A 138 1.00 -14.34 -5.81
C THR A 138 -0.02 -13.49 -6.52
N LEU A 139 -0.31 -12.32 -5.98
CA LEU A 139 -1.37 -11.44 -6.52
C LEU A 139 -0.88 -10.50 -7.62
N LYS A 140 0.44 -10.42 -7.83
CA LYS A 140 1.07 -9.55 -8.85
C LYS A 140 0.74 -8.07 -8.70
N PHE A 141 0.78 -7.60 -7.45
CA PHE A 141 0.68 -6.18 -7.12
C PHE A 141 2.05 -5.50 -7.28
N ASP A 142 2.05 -4.23 -7.63
CA ASP A 142 3.21 -3.38 -7.42
C ASP A 142 3.33 -3.11 -5.92
N VAL A 143 4.51 -3.32 -5.34
CA VAL A 143 4.73 -3.17 -3.90
C VAL A 143 5.79 -2.12 -3.61
N CYS A 144 5.61 -1.37 -2.52
CA CYS A 144 6.60 -0.46 -1.99
C CYS A 144 7.61 -1.21 -1.10
N GLU A 145 8.71 -0.53 -0.79
CA GLU A 145 9.65 -0.99 0.24
C GLU A 145 9.03 -0.88 1.63
N ILE A 146 9.43 -1.78 2.53
CA ILE A 146 9.02 -1.75 3.93
C ILE A 146 9.94 -0.79 4.67
N HIS A 147 9.36 0.25 5.25
CA HIS A 147 10.08 1.18 6.11
C HIS A 147 9.94 0.76 7.57
N ARG A 148 11.01 1.05 8.35
CA ARG A 148 11.04 0.80 9.78
C ARG A 148 11.66 1.98 10.53
N SER A 149 11.15 2.30 11.68
CA SER A 149 11.64 3.33 12.58
C SER A 149 11.46 2.96 14.06
#